data_52e85ec2a775eaa92a8b28188f6859ec
#
_entry.id   52e85ec2a775eaa92a8b28188f6859ec
#
_cell.length_a   1.000
_cell.length_b   1.000
_cell.length_c   1.000
_cell.angle_alpha   90.00
_cell.angle_beta   90.00
_cell.angle_gamma   90.00
#
_symmetry.space_group_name_H-M   'P 1'
#
loop_
_entity.id
_entity.type
_entity.pdbx_description
1 polymer ?
#
loop_
_entity_poly.entity_id
_entity_poly.type
_entity_poly.pdbx_seq_one_letter_code
_entity_poly.pdbx_strand_id
1 'polypeptide(L)'
;MAAHVVALRQSPADVDLTSIVRAATIEAARAVGLEDRIGSIEIGKEADLIAIDLHAAHLTPVHNVNALLVFAAGRGDVTDVWVAGDQVVAGRASTKIDLADLIARVNQRVKALDPLR
;
A
#
# COMPACT_ATOMS: atom_id res chain seq x y z
N MET A 1 -1.47 -6.16 -9.79
CA MET A 1 -1.90 -6.57 -11.15
C MET A 1 -0.73 -6.89 -12.08
N ALA A 2 0.28 -6.04 -12.22
CA ALA A 2 1.47 -6.31 -13.05
C ALA A 2 2.25 -7.57 -12.62
N ALA A 3 2.44 -7.81 -11.33
CA ALA A 3 3.15 -8.97 -10.80
C ALA A 3 2.49 -10.31 -11.17
N HIS A 4 1.15 -10.38 -11.16
CA HIS A 4 0.43 -11.58 -11.59
C HIS A 4 0.56 -11.87 -13.09
N VAL A 5 0.64 -10.83 -13.93
CA VAL A 5 0.83 -10.99 -15.37
C VAL A 5 2.23 -11.52 -15.71
N VAL A 6 3.25 -11.07 -14.99
CA VAL A 6 4.62 -11.58 -15.14
C VAL A 6 4.69 -13.06 -14.70
N ALA A 7 4.07 -13.42 -13.58
CA ALA A 7 4.05 -14.80 -13.08
C ALA A 7 3.35 -15.79 -14.03
N LEU A 8 2.40 -15.35 -14.85
CA LEU A 8 1.73 -16.20 -15.86
C LEU A 8 2.61 -16.52 -17.06
N ARG A 9 3.70 -15.80 -17.29
CA ARG A 9 4.61 -15.99 -18.44
C ARG A 9 5.91 -16.70 -18.11
N GLN A 10 6.24 -16.82 -16.83
CA GLN A 10 7.47 -17.45 -16.33
C GLN A 10 7.14 -18.46 -15.25
N SER A 11 8.01 -19.46 -15.06
CA SER A 11 7.92 -20.29 -13.87
C SER A 11 7.98 -19.41 -12.61
N PRO A 12 7.17 -19.67 -11.56
CA PRO A 12 7.25 -18.91 -10.32
C PRO A 12 8.66 -18.87 -9.70
N ALA A 13 9.50 -19.85 -10.02
CA ALA A 13 10.89 -19.93 -9.57
C ALA A 13 11.82 -18.94 -10.30
N ASP A 14 11.42 -18.43 -11.48
CA ASP A 14 12.24 -17.55 -12.32
C ASP A 14 11.86 -16.06 -12.17
N VAL A 15 10.88 -15.74 -11.33
CA VAL A 15 10.41 -14.37 -11.13
C VAL A 15 11.36 -13.63 -10.19
N ASP A 16 12.01 -12.59 -10.68
CA ASP A 16 12.79 -11.68 -9.83
C ASP A 16 11.86 -10.78 -9.00
N LEU A 17 11.55 -11.25 -7.79
CA LEU A 17 10.67 -10.56 -6.84
C LEU A 17 11.22 -9.20 -6.42
N THR A 18 12.55 -9.05 -6.38
CA THR A 18 13.20 -7.78 -6.06
C THR A 18 12.91 -6.74 -7.13
N SER A 19 13.01 -7.11 -8.40
CA SER A 19 12.64 -6.24 -9.52
C SER A 19 11.17 -5.82 -9.48
N ILE A 20 10.26 -6.69 -9.03
CA ILE A 20 8.84 -6.33 -8.89
C ILE A 20 8.64 -5.28 -7.79
N VAL A 21 9.27 -5.47 -6.63
CA VAL A 21 9.21 -4.48 -5.53
C VAL A 21 9.84 -3.16 -5.97
N ARG A 22 10.99 -3.21 -6.66
CA ARG A 22 11.63 -2.01 -7.23
C ARG A 22 10.74 -1.29 -8.24
N ALA A 23 10.03 -2.03 -9.10
CA ALA A 23 9.09 -1.47 -10.07
C ALA A 23 7.92 -0.72 -9.38
N ALA A 24 7.52 -1.14 -8.19
CA ALA A 24 6.50 -0.48 -7.38
C ALA A 24 7.03 0.70 -6.53
N THR A 25 8.34 0.91 -6.47
CA THR A 25 8.99 1.91 -5.63
C THR A 25 9.90 2.83 -6.47
N ILE A 26 11.20 2.61 -6.45
CA ILE A 26 12.18 3.51 -7.07
C ILE A 26 12.03 3.63 -8.60
N GLU A 27 11.67 2.54 -9.29
CA GLU A 27 11.47 2.62 -10.75
C GLU A 27 10.17 3.38 -11.09
N ALA A 28 9.12 3.25 -10.25
CA ALA A 28 7.92 4.07 -10.40
C ALA A 28 8.23 5.56 -10.15
N ALA A 29 9.02 5.89 -9.12
CA ALA A 29 9.47 7.25 -8.87
C ALA A 29 10.26 7.82 -10.06
N ARG A 30 11.16 7.01 -10.63
CA ARG A 30 11.97 7.37 -11.81
C ARG A 30 11.11 7.63 -13.04
N ALA A 31 10.06 6.84 -13.26
CA ALA A 31 9.12 7.00 -14.37
C ALA A 31 8.38 8.35 -14.36
N VAL A 32 8.26 8.98 -13.18
CA VAL A 32 7.62 10.29 -13.02
C VAL A 32 8.62 11.41 -12.69
N GLY A 33 9.93 11.13 -12.70
CA GLY A 33 11.01 12.10 -12.46
C GLY A 33 11.12 12.56 -11.00
N LEU A 34 10.79 11.68 -10.05
CA LEU A 34 10.82 11.97 -8.62
C LEU A 34 11.80 11.08 -7.84
N GLU A 35 12.70 10.37 -8.52
CA GLU A 35 13.63 9.41 -7.90
C GLU A 35 14.61 10.03 -6.90
N ASP A 36 14.89 11.33 -7.02
CA ASP A 36 15.73 12.06 -6.07
C ASP A 36 14.99 12.43 -4.77
N ARG A 37 13.66 12.34 -4.79
CA ARG A 37 12.80 12.75 -3.67
C ARG A 37 12.13 11.60 -2.96
N ILE A 38 11.69 10.56 -3.69
CA ILE A 38 10.90 9.43 -3.17
C ILE A 38 11.35 8.09 -3.80
N GLY A 39 10.71 7.00 -3.40
CA GLY A 39 10.87 5.67 -4.00
C GLY A 39 11.95 4.81 -3.36
N SER A 40 12.75 5.35 -2.45
CA SER A 40 13.73 4.60 -1.64
C SER A 40 13.91 5.24 -0.27
N ILE A 41 14.35 4.45 0.71
CA ILE A 41 14.64 4.93 2.07
C ILE A 41 16.10 5.36 2.10
N GLU A 42 16.32 6.65 1.89
CA GLU A 42 17.65 7.26 1.84
C GLU A 42 17.64 8.61 2.57
N ILE A 43 18.77 8.97 3.18
CA ILE A 43 18.93 10.27 3.84
C ILE A 43 18.78 11.39 2.81
N GLY A 44 17.91 12.35 3.09
CA GLY A 44 17.63 13.49 2.21
C GLY A 44 16.39 13.32 1.33
N LYS A 45 15.82 12.12 1.26
CA LYS A 45 14.54 11.90 0.59
C LYS A 45 13.35 12.12 1.51
N GLU A 46 12.20 12.37 0.93
CA GLU A 46 10.93 12.49 1.64
C GLU A 46 10.53 11.13 2.23
N ALA A 47 9.95 11.13 3.41
CA ALA A 47 9.49 9.93 4.06
C ALA A 47 8.08 9.55 3.56
N ASP A 48 8.01 9.03 2.33
CA ASP A 48 6.85 8.35 1.76
C ASP A 48 6.98 6.87 2.07
N LEU A 49 6.37 6.43 3.18
CA LEU A 49 6.59 5.11 3.77
C LEU A 49 5.26 4.43 4.11
N ILE A 50 5.27 3.10 4.05
CA ILE A 50 4.23 2.27 4.64
C ILE A 50 4.86 1.25 5.59
N ALA A 51 4.16 0.94 6.69
CA ALA A 51 4.46 -0.19 7.55
C ALA A 51 3.46 -1.32 7.29
N ILE A 52 3.95 -2.55 7.19
CA ILE A 52 3.14 -3.74 6.93
C ILE A 52 3.34 -4.72 8.08
N ASP A 53 2.24 -5.16 8.69
CA ASP A 53 2.24 -6.17 9.74
C ASP A 53 2.36 -7.57 9.11
N LEU A 54 3.47 -8.25 9.35
CA LEU A 54 3.74 -9.59 8.83
C LEU A 54 3.28 -10.72 9.77
N HIS A 55 2.59 -10.42 10.88
CA HIS A 55 2.15 -11.42 11.85
C HIS A 55 0.80 -12.06 11.51
N ALA A 56 0.12 -11.60 10.46
CA ALA A 56 -1.15 -12.19 10.03
C ALA A 56 -0.97 -13.66 9.59
N ALA A 57 -1.97 -14.50 9.85
CA ALA A 57 -1.90 -15.93 9.57
C ALA A 57 -1.59 -16.25 8.09
N HIS A 58 -2.13 -15.47 7.15
CA HIS A 58 -1.89 -15.62 5.72
C HIS A 58 -0.47 -15.19 5.27
N LEU A 59 0.28 -14.49 6.13
CA LEU A 59 1.66 -14.07 5.90
C LEU A 59 2.68 -14.94 6.66
N THR A 60 2.21 -15.93 7.42
CA THR A 60 3.05 -16.81 8.24
C THR A 60 3.20 -18.16 7.56
N PRO A 61 4.42 -18.77 7.52
CA PRO A 61 5.69 -18.24 8.05
C PRO A 61 6.40 -17.26 7.11
N VAL A 62 7.17 -16.33 7.68
CA VAL A 62 7.95 -15.35 6.91
C VAL A 62 9.25 -15.98 6.43
N HIS A 63 9.26 -16.51 5.21
CA HIS A 63 10.47 -17.04 4.57
C HIS A 63 11.13 -16.06 3.60
N ASN A 64 10.32 -15.30 2.86
CA ASN A 64 10.78 -14.34 1.87
C ASN A 64 9.83 -13.13 1.87
N VAL A 65 10.32 -12.00 2.38
CA VAL A 65 9.52 -10.77 2.50
C VAL A 65 9.05 -10.28 1.13
N ASN A 66 9.91 -10.31 0.10
CA ASN A 66 9.50 -9.88 -1.24
C ASN A 66 8.39 -10.74 -1.81
N ALA A 67 8.43 -12.08 -1.57
CA ALA A 67 7.35 -12.97 -1.99
C ALA A 67 6.03 -12.65 -1.27
N LEU A 68 6.09 -12.40 0.03
CA LEU A 68 4.90 -12.01 0.79
C LEU A 68 4.32 -10.69 0.29
N LEU A 69 5.14 -9.69 0.04
CA LEU A 69 4.70 -8.39 -0.48
C LEU A 69 4.06 -8.51 -1.86
N VAL A 70 4.60 -9.37 -2.73
CA VAL A 70 4.14 -9.52 -4.11
C VAL A 70 2.87 -10.37 -4.22
N PHE A 71 2.75 -11.45 -3.44
CA PHE A 71 1.72 -12.45 -3.65
C PHE A 71 0.68 -12.56 -2.54
N ALA A 72 1.00 -12.18 -1.31
CA ALA A 72 0.16 -12.49 -0.16
C ALA A 72 -0.31 -11.25 0.60
N ALA A 73 0.55 -10.23 0.77
CA ALA A 73 0.19 -9.03 1.51
C ALA A 73 -0.87 -8.20 0.78
N GLY A 74 -1.78 -7.63 1.52
CA GLY A 74 -2.85 -6.80 1.01
C GLY A 74 -2.98 -5.48 1.77
N ARG A 75 -3.93 -4.66 1.35
CA ARG A 75 -4.21 -3.36 1.98
C ARG A 75 -4.52 -3.46 3.49
N GLY A 76 -5.11 -4.56 3.95
CA GLY A 76 -5.44 -4.79 5.36
C GLY A 76 -4.22 -5.01 6.25
N ASP A 77 -3.07 -5.36 5.67
CA ASP A 77 -1.83 -5.62 6.39
C ASP A 77 -1.03 -4.32 6.60
N VAL A 78 -1.36 -3.24 5.89
CA VAL A 78 -0.76 -1.93 6.09
C VAL A 78 -1.28 -1.34 7.40
N THR A 79 -0.38 -1.06 8.33
CA THR A 79 -0.72 -0.49 9.65
C THR A 79 -0.57 1.00 9.69
N ASP A 80 0.47 1.53 9.05
CA ASP A 80 0.82 2.94 9.13
C ASP A 80 1.25 3.45 7.76
N VAL A 81 0.97 4.72 7.47
CA VAL A 81 1.34 5.38 6.22
C VAL A 81 1.83 6.79 6.52
N TRP A 82 2.98 7.14 5.94
CA TRP A 82 3.54 8.51 5.96
C TRP A 82 3.64 9.04 4.55
N VAL A 83 3.31 10.31 4.37
CA VAL A 83 3.46 11.07 3.13
C VAL A 83 4.26 12.32 3.44
N ALA A 84 5.41 12.48 2.82
CA ALA A 84 6.36 13.56 3.09
C ALA A 84 6.69 13.71 4.60
N GLY A 85 6.72 12.59 5.33
CA GLY A 85 6.95 12.54 6.76
C GLY A 85 5.73 12.78 7.64
N ASP A 86 4.58 13.16 7.08
CA ASP A 86 3.33 13.33 7.83
C ASP A 86 2.58 12.00 7.92
N GLN A 87 2.34 11.52 9.14
CA GLN A 87 1.63 10.25 9.35
C GLN A 87 0.14 10.42 9.07
N VAL A 88 -0.33 9.90 7.95
CA VAL A 88 -1.71 10.02 7.48
C VAL A 88 -2.58 8.81 7.88
N VAL A 89 -1.95 7.67 8.19
CA VAL A 89 -2.59 6.50 8.80
C VAL A 89 -1.74 6.05 9.98
N ALA A 90 -2.37 5.78 11.11
CA ALA A 90 -1.77 5.23 12.33
C ALA A 90 -2.62 4.07 12.84
N GLY A 91 -2.03 2.90 13.04
CA GLY A 91 -2.72 1.71 13.52
C GLY A 91 -3.97 1.37 12.68
N ARG A 92 -3.88 1.45 11.36
CA ARG A 92 -4.96 1.22 10.38
C ARG A 92 -6.09 2.26 10.40
N ALA A 93 -5.95 3.36 11.14
CA ALA A 93 -6.94 4.44 11.18
C ALA A 93 -6.38 5.72 10.54
N SER A 94 -7.22 6.48 9.83
CA SER A 94 -6.83 7.79 9.30
C SER A 94 -6.59 8.77 10.44
N THR A 95 -5.49 9.51 10.39
CA THR A 95 -5.19 10.61 11.32
C THR A 95 -5.86 11.92 10.92
N LYS A 96 -6.37 11.99 9.69
CA LYS A 96 -6.93 13.21 9.08
C LYS A 96 -8.46 13.19 8.98
N ILE A 97 -9.06 12.00 9.02
CA ILE A 97 -10.50 11.81 8.76
C ILE A 97 -11.11 10.98 9.88
N ASP A 98 -12.15 11.51 10.51
CA ASP A 98 -13.05 10.72 11.34
C ASP A 98 -13.99 9.91 10.41
N LEU A 99 -13.68 8.63 10.27
CA LEU A 99 -14.43 7.74 9.38
C LEU A 99 -15.87 7.53 9.86
N ALA A 100 -16.14 7.54 11.17
CA ALA A 100 -17.47 7.35 11.72
C ALA A 100 -18.35 8.57 11.39
N ASP A 101 -17.86 9.78 11.59
CA ASP A 101 -18.54 11.02 11.19
C ASP A 101 -18.78 11.06 9.68
N LEU A 102 -17.77 10.73 8.88
CA LEU A 102 -17.89 10.70 7.42
C LEU A 102 -19.01 9.75 6.96
N ILE A 103 -19.04 8.52 7.48
CA ILE A 103 -20.08 7.54 7.16
C ILE A 103 -21.48 8.05 7.57
N ALA A 104 -21.60 8.64 8.75
CA ALA A 104 -22.85 9.19 9.22
C ALA A 104 -23.38 10.29 8.28
N ARG A 105 -22.51 11.20 7.85
CA ARG A 105 -22.85 12.28 6.92
C ARG A 105 -23.22 11.76 5.53
N VAL A 106 -22.51 10.76 5.01
CA VAL A 106 -22.85 10.12 3.73
C VAL A 106 -24.23 9.47 3.81
N ASN A 107 -24.50 8.70 4.86
CA ASN A 107 -25.81 8.05 5.05
C ASN A 107 -26.96 9.08 5.17
N GLN A 108 -26.73 10.19 5.83
CA GLN A 108 -27.71 11.29 5.91
C GLN A 108 -28.00 11.90 4.54
N ARG A 109 -26.96 12.11 3.71
CA ARG A 109 -27.14 12.63 2.35
C ARG A 109 -27.88 11.65 1.43
N VAL A 110 -27.54 10.36 1.50
CA VAL A 110 -28.27 9.34 0.73
C VAL A 110 -29.74 9.31 1.08
N LYS A 111 -30.11 9.39 2.37
CA LYS A 111 -31.51 9.49 2.80
C LYS A 111 -32.24 10.74 2.27
N ALA A 112 -31.52 11.85 2.15
CA ALA A 112 -32.08 13.09 1.62
C ALA A 112 -32.27 13.07 0.09
N LEU A 113 -31.52 12.23 -0.63
CA LEU A 113 -31.57 12.09 -2.09
C LEU A 113 -32.60 11.03 -2.54
N ASP A 114 -33.10 10.18 -1.64
CA ASP A 114 -34.10 9.15 -1.93
C ASP A 114 -35.42 9.46 -1.19
N PRO A 115 -36.20 10.46 -1.67
CA PRO A 115 -37.47 10.87 -1.05
C PRO A 115 -38.62 9.88 -1.29
N LEU A 116 -38.37 8.76 -1.99
CA LEU A 116 -39.38 7.77 -2.41
C LEU A 116 -39.26 6.42 -1.68
N ARG A 117 -38.49 6.34 -0.59
CA ARG A 117 -38.45 5.17 0.30
C ARG A 117 -39.05 5.45 1.65
#